data_a246d5c107ba694071958fca2943448b
#
_entry.id   a246d5c107ba694071958fca2943448b
#
_cell.length_a   1.000
_cell.length_b   1.000
_cell.length_c   1.000
_cell.angle_alpha   90.00
_cell.angle_beta   90.00
_cell.angle_gamma   90.00
#
_symmetry.space_group_name_H-M   'P 1'
#
loop_
_entity.id
_entity.type
_entity.pdbx_description
1 polymer ?
#
loop_
_entity_poly.entity_id
_entity_poly.type
_entity_poly.pdbx_seq_one_letter_code
_entity_poly.pdbx_strand_id
1 'polypeptide(L)'
;CTILSTNININGGFIANVYGSGRDKGNTDTTNITIAAGSISNVYGAGNNNSSKKSNIIMNKGSVNNIYGGANGASQNIEKTNVKLNGGVVSNVYGAGLNSGAIETNIEAKATYVENIYGGSDTSGVVSKSNINVLSGNITNVYGGNLNGGYTIESNVNIQKTAQIRNDLFAGGKN
;
A
#
# COMPACT_ATOMS: atom_id res chain seq x y z
N CYS A 1 11.77 -6.68 21.43
CA CYS A 1 12.84 -6.07 20.64
C CYS A 1 12.28 -4.87 19.89
N THR A 2 12.94 -3.72 19.96
CA THR A 2 12.57 -2.51 19.22
C THR A 2 13.61 -2.27 18.13
N ILE A 3 13.17 -2.03 16.92
CA ILE A 3 14.01 -1.68 15.77
C ILE A 3 13.58 -0.27 15.32
N LEU A 4 14.53 0.65 15.23
CA LEU A 4 14.23 2.02 14.82
C LEU A 4 13.91 2.11 13.32
N SER A 5 14.64 1.37 12.49
CA SER A 5 14.39 1.36 11.04
C SER A 5 14.80 0.05 10.40
N THR A 6 14.00 -0.39 9.43
CA THR A 6 14.34 -1.50 8.53
C THR A 6 14.45 -0.99 7.10
N ASN A 7 15.37 -1.57 6.33
CA ASN A 7 15.54 -1.23 4.92
C ASN A 7 15.65 -2.52 4.10
N ILE A 8 14.77 -2.68 3.11
CA ILE A 8 14.73 -3.81 2.19
C ILE A 8 14.90 -3.28 0.77
N ASN A 9 15.91 -3.77 0.05
CA ASN A 9 16.12 -3.44 -1.35
C ASN A 9 15.98 -4.71 -2.19
N ILE A 10 15.06 -4.74 -3.14
CA ILE A 10 14.75 -5.86 -4.01
C ILE A 10 15.17 -5.50 -5.43
N ASN A 11 16.24 -6.16 -5.90
CA ASN A 11 16.82 -5.88 -7.21
C ASN A 11 16.43 -6.93 -8.27
N GLY A 12 15.60 -7.92 -7.92
CA GLY A 12 15.14 -8.97 -8.84
C GLY A 12 14.68 -10.23 -8.11
N GLY A 13 14.42 -11.29 -8.86
CA GLY A 13 14.03 -12.60 -8.33
C GLY A 13 12.52 -12.78 -8.16
N PHE A 14 12.15 -13.98 -7.65
CA PHE A 14 10.77 -14.32 -7.29
C PHE A 14 10.64 -14.38 -5.77
N ILE A 15 9.70 -13.64 -5.21
CA ILE A 15 9.47 -13.57 -3.77
C ILE A 15 7.98 -13.74 -3.50
N ALA A 16 7.60 -14.69 -2.66
CA ALA A 16 6.20 -14.87 -2.30
C ALA A 16 5.71 -13.72 -1.41
N ASN A 17 6.39 -13.43 -0.30
CA ASN A 17 5.95 -12.39 0.63
C ASN A 17 7.14 -11.58 1.14
N VAL A 18 6.98 -10.27 1.16
CA VAL A 18 7.91 -9.29 1.73
C VAL A 18 7.23 -8.61 2.91
N TYR A 19 7.91 -8.55 4.05
CA TYR A 19 7.43 -7.88 5.24
C TYR A 19 8.45 -6.83 5.69
N GLY A 20 8.01 -5.58 5.82
CA GLY A 20 8.87 -4.49 6.25
C GLY A 20 9.32 -4.59 7.71
N SER A 21 8.55 -5.25 8.57
CA SER A 21 8.81 -5.43 9.99
C SER A 21 8.82 -6.90 10.37
N GLY A 22 8.86 -7.18 11.68
CA GLY A 22 8.93 -8.52 12.25
C GLY A 22 7.65 -9.35 12.07
N ARG A 23 7.74 -10.64 12.43
CA ARG A 23 6.65 -11.59 12.25
C ARG A 23 5.52 -11.40 13.28
N ASP A 24 5.80 -11.54 14.57
CA ASP A 24 4.74 -11.66 15.59
C ASP A 24 4.81 -10.62 16.71
N LYS A 25 5.99 -10.21 17.14
CA LYS A 25 6.19 -9.26 18.24
C LYS A 25 7.43 -8.39 18.03
N GLY A 26 7.35 -7.19 18.52
CA GLY A 26 8.39 -6.17 18.41
C GLY A 26 7.80 -4.88 17.87
N ASN A 27 8.51 -3.79 18.03
CA ASN A 27 8.10 -2.50 17.48
C ASN A 27 9.16 -2.07 16.47
N THR A 28 8.71 -1.59 15.33
CA THR A 28 9.54 -0.93 14.33
C THR A 28 9.02 0.47 14.14
N ASP A 29 9.86 1.48 14.27
CA ASP A 29 9.39 2.84 14.07
C ASP A 29 9.16 3.10 12.59
N THR A 30 10.15 2.81 11.74
CA THR A 30 10.04 3.07 10.31
C THR A 30 10.48 1.86 9.48
N THR A 31 9.69 1.51 8.48
CA THR A 31 10.05 0.49 7.50
C THR A 31 10.21 1.12 6.12
N ASN A 32 11.22 0.68 5.38
CA ASN A 32 11.49 1.15 4.03
C ASN A 32 11.69 -0.06 3.11
N ILE A 33 10.91 -0.16 2.05
CA ILE A 33 10.99 -1.21 1.04
C ILE A 33 11.16 -0.54 -0.31
N THR A 34 12.23 -0.87 -1.02
CA THR A 34 12.48 -0.41 -2.38
C THR A 34 12.50 -1.58 -3.33
N ILE A 35 11.66 -1.55 -4.36
CA ILE A 35 11.56 -2.58 -5.40
C ILE A 35 12.10 -1.98 -6.69
N ALA A 36 13.34 -2.37 -7.05
CA ALA A 36 13.98 -1.94 -8.28
C ALA A 36 13.64 -2.87 -9.45
N ALA A 37 13.37 -4.16 -9.17
CA ALA A 37 12.94 -5.16 -10.14
C ALA A 37 12.43 -6.42 -9.42
N GLY A 38 11.94 -7.41 -10.15
CA GLY A 38 11.50 -8.71 -9.63
C GLY A 38 10.01 -8.97 -9.82
N SER A 39 9.60 -10.18 -9.43
CA SER A 39 8.21 -10.62 -9.40
C SER A 39 7.84 -11.02 -7.98
N ILE A 40 6.85 -10.37 -7.39
CA ILE A 40 6.51 -10.52 -5.98
C ILE A 40 5.01 -10.77 -5.86
N SER A 41 4.61 -11.75 -5.05
CA SER A 41 3.19 -11.96 -4.83
C SER A 41 2.62 -10.91 -3.87
N ASN A 42 3.19 -10.74 -2.67
CA ASN A 42 2.67 -9.78 -1.71
C ASN A 42 3.78 -8.98 -1.03
N VAL A 43 3.55 -7.68 -0.90
CA VAL A 43 4.41 -6.75 -0.16
C VAL A 43 3.59 -6.12 0.96
N TYR A 44 4.07 -6.23 2.19
CA TYR A 44 3.48 -5.62 3.38
C TYR A 44 4.45 -4.60 3.93
N GLY A 45 4.01 -3.34 4.02
CA GLY A 45 4.82 -2.25 4.55
C GLY A 45 5.23 -2.42 6.01
N ALA A 46 4.42 -3.15 6.79
CA ALA A 46 4.73 -3.54 8.16
C ALA A 46 4.95 -5.06 8.28
N GLY A 47 4.70 -5.62 9.45
CA GLY A 47 4.94 -7.03 9.72
C GLY A 47 3.77 -7.95 9.41
N ASN A 48 3.93 -9.24 9.77
CA ASN A 48 2.84 -10.20 9.61
C ASN A 48 1.73 -9.94 10.64
N ASN A 49 2.04 -10.01 11.94
CA ASN A 49 1.13 -9.63 13.04
C ASN A 49 1.72 -8.47 13.88
N ASN A 50 2.52 -7.64 13.26
CA ASN A 50 3.27 -6.58 13.89
C ASN A 50 3.14 -5.29 13.09
N SER A 51 2.93 -4.17 13.76
CA SER A 51 2.85 -2.87 13.13
C SER A 51 4.20 -2.14 13.14
N SER A 52 4.27 -1.10 12.36
CA SER A 52 5.28 -0.04 12.44
C SER A 52 4.56 1.30 12.63
N LYS A 53 5.24 2.32 13.11
CA LYS A 53 4.64 3.65 13.14
C LYS A 53 4.49 4.21 11.73
N LYS A 54 5.54 4.01 10.91
CA LYS A 54 5.56 4.49 9.54
C LYS A 54 6.06 3.42 8.58
N SER A 55 5.41 3.28 7.44
CA SER A 55 5.89 2.44 6.35
C SER A 55 6.07 3.23 5.06
N ASN A 56 7.13 2.93 4.34
CA ASN A 56 7.43 3.50 3.04
C ASN A 56 7.72 2.36 2.05
N ILE A 57 6.96 2.32 0.97
CA ILE A 57 7.16 1.38 -0.14
C ILE A 57 7.39 2.20 -1.40
N ILE A 58 8.50 1.96 -2.08
CA ILE A 58 8.83 2.57 -3.37
C ILE A 58 9.01 1.46 -4.39
N MET A 59 8.22 1.48 -5.45
CA MET A 59 8.36 0.57 -6.57
C MET A 59 8.80 1.35 -7.82
N ASN A 60 9.95 0.97 -8.36
CA ASN A 60 10.49 1.60 -9.57
C ASN A 60 10.22 0.76 -10.82
N LYS A 61 10.28 -0.58 -10.71
CA LYS A 61 10.03 -1.53 -11.81
C LYS A 61 9.62 -2.88 -11.23
N GLY A 62 9.28 -3.83 -12.11
CA GLY A 62 8.93 -5.19 -11.77
C GLY A 62 7.42 -5.44 -11.78
N SER A 63 7.00 -6.55 -11.19
CA SER A 63 5.60 -6.97 -11.10
C SER A 63 5.26 -7.35 -9.66
N VAL A 64 4.16 -6.84 -9.14
CA VAL A 64 3.67 -7.18 -7.80
C VAL A 64 2.17 -7.46 -7.88
N ASN A 65 1.72 -8.58 -7.30
CA ASN A 65 0.29 -8.83 -7.26
C ASN A 65 -0.39 -7.90 -6.26
N ASN A 66 0.05 -7.89 -4.99
CA ASN A 66 -0.59 -7.06 -3.98
C ASN A 66 0.45 -6.24 -3.19
N ILE A 67 0.21 -4.94 -3.08
CA ILE A 67 0.95 -4.04 -2.21
C ILE A 67 0.02 -3.54 -1.11
N TYR A 68 0.39 -3.82 0.13
CA TYR A 68 -0.27 -3.34 1.33
C TYR A 68 0.65 -2.33 2.02
N GLY A 69 0.19 -1.09 2.18
CA GLY A 69 0.93 -0.08 2.93
C GLY A 69 1.15 -0.45 4.40
N GLY A 70 0.25 -1.26 4.96
CA GLY A 70 0.25 -1.70 6.35
C GLY A 70 0.68 -3.14 6.57
N ALA A 71 0.13 -3.76 7.63
CA ALA A 71 0.44 -5.11 8.06
C ALA A 71 -0.48 -6.16 7.43
N ASN A 72 -0.05 -7.44 7.48
CA ASN A 72 -0.88 -8.57 7.05
C ASN A 72 -1.99 -8.88 8.06
N GLY A 73 -1.66 -9.08 9.32
CA GLY A 73 -2.61 -9.47 10.37
C GLY A 73 -3.25 -8.29 11.07
N ALA A 74 -4.14 -8.60 12.03
CA ALA A 74 -4.79 -7.62 12.89
C ALA A 74 -3.75 -7.01 13.86
N SER A 75 -3.14 -5.95 13.46
CA SER A 75 -2.17 -5.17 14.24
C SER A 75 -2.76 -3.82 14.62
N GLN A 76 -2.06 -3.10 15.51
CA GLN A 76 -2.42 -1.72 15.80
C GLN A 76 -2.33 -0.88 14.52
N ASN A 77 -3.14 0.15 14.45
CA ASN A 77 -3.13 1.08 13.33
C ASN A 77 -1.75 1.73 13.18
N ILE A 78 -1.28 1.75 11.94
CA ILE A 78 -0.06 2.45 11.57
C ILE A 78 -0.36 3.96 11.55
N GLU A 79 0.54 4.78 12.06
CA GLU A 79 0.36 6.24 12.02
C GLU A 79 0.32 6.74 10.57
N LYS A 80 1.27 6.26 9.74
CA LYS A 80 1.36 6.69 8.35
C LYS A 80 1.91 5.62 7.42
N THR A 81 1.21 5.41 6.31
CA THR A 81 1.70 4.58 5.21
C THR A 81 1.94 5.42 3.97
N ASN A 82 3.02 5.14 3.26
CA ASN A 82 3.34 5.77 1.99
C ASN A 82 3.67 4.69 0.96
N VAL A 83 2.91 4.64 -0.12
CA VAL A 83 3.14 3.76 -1.26
C VAL A 83 3.39 4.63 -2.49
N LYS A 84 4.59 4.55 -3.04
CA LYS A 84 5.00 5.31 -4.22
C LYS A 84 5.34 4.38 -5.36
N LEU A 85 4.60 4.48 -6.45
CA LEU A 85 4.78 3.71 -7.67
C LEU A 85 5.36 4.62 -8.74
N ASN A 86 6.64 4.44 -9.07
CA ASN A 86 7.33 5.17 -10.12
C ASN A 86 7.32 4.43 -11.46
N GLY A 87 6.86 3.17 -11.47
CA GLY A 87 6.77 2.31 -12.65
C GLY A 87 6.44 0.88 -12.26
N GLY A 88 6.37 -0.01 -13.26
CA GLY A 88 6.06 -1.42 -13.07
C GLY A 88 4.57 -1.75 -13.23
N VAL A 89 4.22 -3.00 -12.89
CA VAL A 89 2.86 -3.54 -12.99
C VAL A 89 2.40 -4.04 -11.63
N VAL A 90 1.22 -3.60 -11.18
CA VAL A 90 0.63 -4.01 -9.90
C VAL A 90 -0.83 -4.39 -10.11
N SER A 91 -1.27 -5.54 -9.58
CA SER A 91 -2.68 -5.88 -9.61
C SER A 91 -3.47 -5.06 -8.59
N ASN A 92 -3.09 -5.10 -7.31
CA ASN A 92 -3.82 -4.37 -6.28
C ASN A 92 -2.90 -3.58 -5.36
N VAL A 93 -3.28 -2.34 -5.07
CA VAL A 93 -2.62 -1.47 -4.11
C VAL A 93 -3.61 -1.08 -3.03
N TYR A 94 -3.23 -1.31 -1.77
CA TYR A 94 -3.99 -0.93 -0.59
C TYR A 94 -3.19 0.08 0.23
N GLY A 95 -3.79 1.20 0.56
CA GLY A 95 -3.16 2.22 1.39
C GLY A 95 -2.82 1.72 2.80
N ALA A 96 -3.71 0.91 3.38
CA ALA A 96 -3.50 0.28 4.69
C ALA A 96 -3.11 -1.20 4.55
N GLY A 97 -3.39 -2.01 5.56
CA GLY A 97 -3.02 -3.43 5.57
C GLY A 97 -4.10 -4.37 5.04
N LEU A 98 -3.82 -5.67 5.10
CA LEU A 98 -4.82 -6.69 4.79
C LEU A 98 -5.93 -6.69 5.85
N ASN A 99 -5.55 -6.78 7.13
CA ASN A 99 -6.46 -6.77 8.29
C ASN A 99 -6.14 -5.65 9.29
N SER A 100 -5.48 -4.59 8.87
CA SER A 100 -5.10 -3.47 9.73
C SER A 100 -5.39 -2.13 9.09
N GLY A 101 -5.73 -1.15 9.92
CA GLY A 101 -5.97 0.22 9.50
C GLY A 101 -4.72 1.10 9.54
N ALA A 102 -4.93 2.38 9.31
CA ALA A 102 -3.91 3.43 9.43
C ALA A 102 -4.56 4.76 9.82
N ILE A 103 -3.80 5.65 10.46
CA ILE A 103 -4.27 7.03 10.68
C ILE A 103 -4.26 7.76 9.33
N GLU A 104 -3.16 7.67 8.60
CA GLU A 104 -3.05 8.30 7.28
C GLU A 104 -2.45 7.34 6.26
N THR A 105 -3.09 7.22 5.11
CA THR A 105 -2.56 6.48 3.95
C THR A 105 -2.27 7.43 2.80
N ASN A 106 -1.14 7.24 2.14
CA ASN A 106 -0.75 8.01 0.97
C ASN A 106 -0.33 7.06 -0.15
N ILE A 107 -0.99 7.16 -1.29
CA ILE A 107 -0.65 6.42 -2.52
C ILE A 107 -0.33 7.44 -3.60
N GLU A 108 0.86 7.35 -4.18
CA GLU A 108 1.27 8.10 -5.36
C GLU A 108 1.57 7.13 -6.50
N ALA A 109 0.90 7.29 -7.63
CA ALA A 109 1.10 6.47 -8.83
C ALA A 109 1.59 7.32 -10.00
N LYS A 110 2.73 6.91 -10.59
CA LYS A 110 3.36 7.58 -11.73
C LYS A 110 3.94 6.57 -12.69
N ALA A 111 3.68 6.74 -13.99
CA ALA A 111 4.25 5.91 -15.06
C ALA A 111 4.10 4.39 -14.83
N THR A 112 3.01 3.96 -14.22
CA THR A 112 2.75 2.58 -13.82
C THR A 112 1.47 2.04 -14.46
N TYR A 113 1.32 0.71 -14.47
CA TYR A 113 0.04 0.04 -14.71
C TYR A 113 -0.46 -0.56 -13.40
N VAL A 114 -1.65 -0.19 -12.98
CA VAL A 114 -2.31 -0.77 -11.77
C VAL A 114 -3.73 -1.18 -12.12
N GLU A 115 -4.11 -2.38 -11.73
CA GLU A 115 -5.48 -2.83 -11.93
C GLU A 115 -6.43 -2.15 -10.94
N ASN A 116 -6.15 -2.22 -9.63
CA ASN A 116 -6.99 -1.60 -8.62
C ASN A 116 -6.18 -0.84 -7.58
N ILE A 117 -6.62 0.38 -7.25
CA ILE A 117 -6.13 1.17 -6.10
C ILE A 117 -7.26 1.31 -5.09
N TYR A 118 -6.98 0.94 -3.84
CA TYR A 118 -7.83 1.14 -2.68
C TYR A 118 -7.10 2.03 -1.67
N GLY A 119 -7.70 3.16 -1.31
CA GLY A 119 -7.12 4.09 -0.35
C GLY A 119 -7.03 3.54 1.08
N GLY A 120 -7.88 2.58 1.40
CA GLY A 120 -7.97 1.93 2.71
C GLY A 120 -7.37 0.53 2.76
N SER A 121 -7.97 -0.32 3.59
CA SER A 121 -7.57 -1.72 3.81
C SER A 121 -8.34 -2.68 2.90
N ASP A 122 -7.84 -3.91 2.82
CA ASP A 122 -8.48 -4.97 2.05
C ASP A 122 -9.68 -5.56 2.82
N THR A 123 -9.43 -6.27 3.93
CA THR A 123 -10.45 -7.09 4.60
C THR A 123 -11.09 -6.35 5.77
N SER A 124 -10.29 -5.68 6.59
CA SER A 124 -10.77 -4.93 7.76
C SER A 124 -9.77 -3.85 8.18
N GLY A 125 -10.23 -2.91 8.94
CA GLY A 125 -9.43 -1.83 9.48
C GLY A 125 -10.11 -0.47 9.34
N VAL A 126 -9.70 0.46 10.18
CA VAL A 126 -10.16 1.85 10.14
C VAL A 126 -9.03 2.71 9.57
N VAL A 127 -9.35 3.49 8.56
CA VAL A 127 -8.46 4.51 8.00
C VAL A 127 -9.04 5.87 8.29
N SER A 128 -8.31 6.70 9.05
CA SER A 128 -8.80 8.04 9.35
C SER A 128 -8.74 8.94 8.13
N LYS A 129 -7.63 8.88 7.38
CA LYS A 129 -7.47 9.69 6.17
C LYS A 129 -6.77 8.90 5.07
N SER A 130 -7.39 8.84 3.91
CA SER A 130 -6.85 8.27 2.68
C SER A 130 -6.53 9.37 1.67
N ASN A 131 -5.32 9.36 1.12
CA ASN A 131 -4.89 10.25 0.05
C ASN A 131 -4.37 9.42 -1.13
N ILE A 132 -5.02 9.55 -2.28
CA ILE A 132 -4.60 8.93 -3.53
C ILE A 132 -4.26 10.04 -4.52
N ASN A 133 -3.05 10.00 -5.07
CA ASN A 133 -2.57 10.94 -6.07
C ASN A 133 -2.06 10.18 -7.30
N VAL A 134 -2.85 10.18 -8.37
CA VAL A 134 -2.48 9.57 -9.65
C VAL A 134 -1.90 10.64 -10.56
N LEU A 135 -0.58 10.66 -10.66
CA LEU A 135 0.16 11.67 -11.44
C LEU A 135 0.16 11.33 -12.95
N SER A 136 0.32 10.04 -13.27
CA SER A 136 0.31 9.53 -14.64
C SER A 136 0.21 8.01 -14.63
N GLY A 137 0.07 7.39 -15.82
CA GLY A 137 -0.02 5.95 -15.97
C GLY A 137 -1.44 5.48 -16.28
N ASN A 138 -1.60 4.16 -16.30
CA ASN A 138 -2.87 3.50 -16.63
C ASN A 138 -3.37 2.75 -15.40
N ILE A 139 -4.46 3.20 -14.83
CA ILE A 139 -5.14 2.58 -13.70
C ILE A 139 -6.50 2.09 -14.17
N THR A 140 -6.88 0.87 -13.84
CA THR A 140 -8.20 0.38 -14.23
C THR A 140 -9.27 0.92 -13.29
N ASN A 141 -9.13 0.73 -11.97
CA ASN A 141 -10.11 1.20 -10.99
C ASN A 141 -9.44 1.92 -9.83
N VAL A 142 -10.09 2.96 -9.31
CA VAL A 142 -9.68 3.70 -8.13
C VAL A 142 -10.85 3.78 -7.14
N TYR A 143 -10.60 3.34 -5.91
CA TYR A 143 -11.52 3.43 -4.78
C TYR A 143 -10.84 4.20 -3.65
N GLY A 144 -11.44 5.28 -3.21
CA GLY A 144 -10.89 6.14 -2.16
C GLY A 144 -10.83 5.51 -0.77
N GLY A 145 -11.64 4.48 -0.53
CA GLY A 145 -11.76 3.78 0.76
C GLY A 145 -11.34 2.32 0.72
N ASN A 146 -11.92 1.51 1.62
CA ASN A 146 -11.63 0.09 1.80
C ASN A 146 -12.24 -0.78 0.69
N LEU A 147 -11.71 -2.00 0.53
CA LEU A 147 -12.27 -2.99 -0.41
C LEU A 147 -13.46 -3.73 0.20
N ASN A 148 -13.28 -4.51 1.26
CA ASN A 148 -14.30 -5.42 1.79
C ASN A 148 -14.94 -4.96 3.10
N GLY A 149 -14.16 -4.62 4.10
CA GLY A 149 -14.68 -4.28 5.43
C GLY A 149 -13.91 -3.16 6.12
N GLY A 150 -14.38 -2.78 7.30
CA GLY A 150 -13.89 -1.57 7.96
C GLY A 150 -14.47 -0.30 7.32
N TYR A 151 -13.84 0.83 7.57
CA TYR A 151 -14.26 2.10 6.97
C TYR A 151 -13.10 3.09 6.84
N THR A 152 -13.26 4.02 5.92
CA THR A 152 -12.38 5.19 5.74
C THR A 152 -13.18 6.44 6.09
N ILE A 153 -12.65 7.26 7.01
CA ILE A 153 -13.37 8.46 7.51
C ILE A 153 -13.29 9.59 6.48
N GLU A 154 -12.09 9.85 5.96
CA GLU A 154 -11.86 10.88 4.95
C GLU A 154 -11.09 10.29 3.78
N SER A 155 -11.56 10.55 2.57
CA SER A 155 -10.92 10.10 1.33
C SER A 155 -10.68 11.28 0.39
N ASN A 156 -9.46 11.43 -0.05
CA ASN A 156 -9.03 12.42 -1.03
C ASN A 156 -8.44 11.70 -2.25
N VAL A 157 -9.06 11.87 -3.40
CA VAL A 157 -8.57 11.30 -4.66
C VAL A 157 -8.27 12.42 -5.64
N ASN A 158 -7.02 12.51 -6.08
CA ASN A 158 -6.54 13.50 -7.03
C ASN A 158 -5.99 12.80 -8.28
N ILE A 159 -6.57 13.10 -9.43
CA ILE A 159 -6.19 12.53 -10.73
C ILE A 159 -5.61 13.66 -11.59
N GLN A 160 -4.33 13.52 -11.95
CA GLN A 160 -3.63 14.49 -12.78
C GLN A 160 -3.99 14.34 -14.28
N LYS A 161 -3.73 15.38 -15.06
CA LYS A 161 -4.09 15.47 -16.48
C LYS A 161 -3.56 14.31 -17.35
N THR A 162 -2.40 13.76 -17.02
CA THR A 162 -1.74 12.70 -17.81
C THR A 162 -2.06 11.29 -17.31
N ALA A 163 -2.87 11.16 -16.27
CA ALA A 163 -3.33 9.88 -15.76
C ALA A 163 -4.56 9.38 -16.53
N GLN A 164 -4.66 8.07 -16.70
CA GLN A 164 -5.81 7.41 -17.34
C GLN A 164 -6.46 6.45 -16.35
N ILE A 165 -7.72 6.71 -16.00
CA ILE A 165 -8.56 5.76 -15.28
C ILE A 165 -9.46 5.10 -16.34
N ARG A 166 -9.30 3.79 -16.54
CA ARG A 166 -9.90 3.08 -17.66
C ARG A 166 -11.34 2.62 -17.42
N ASN A 167 -11.71 2.42 -16.15
CA ASN A 167 -13.02 1.93 -15.79
C ASN A 167 -13.65 2.81 -14.71
N ASP A 168 -13.45 2.53 -13.43
CA ASP A 168 -14.21 3.15 -12.36
C ASP A 168 -13.35 4.04 -11.44
N LEU A 169 -13.94 5.16 -11.01
CA LEU A 169 -13.43 6.04 -9.99
C LEU A 169 -14.51 6.30 -8.93
N PHE A 170 -14.29 5.80 -7.72
CA PHE A 170 -15.15 6.04 -6.57
C PHE A 170 -14.38 6.76 -5.47
N ALA A 171 -14.96 7.82 -4.92
CA ALA A 171 -14.38 8.49 -3.76
C ALA A 171 -14.49 7.64 -2.47
N GLY A 172 -15.48 6.76 -2.40
CA GLY A 172 -15.70 5.81 -1.30
C GLY A 172 -14.97 4.48 -1.48
N GLY A 173 -15.29 3.52 -0.60
CA GLY A 173 -14.85 2.13 -0.73
C GLY A 173 -15.64 1.35 -1.79
N LYS A 174 -15.27 0.08 -1.98
CA LYS A 174 -15.95 -0.76 -2.96
C LYS A 174 -17.21 -1.41 -2.39
N ASN A 175 -17.20 -1.74 -1.10
CA ASN A 175 -18.35 -2.34 -0.38
C ASN A 175 -18.65 -1.60 0.90
#